data_16a38a0772216c4b8ed470968c1bf9d9
#
_entry.id   16a38a0772216c4b8ed470968c1bf9d9
#
_cell.length_a   1.000
_cell.length_b   1.000
_cell.length_c   1.000
_cell.angle_alpha   90.00
_cell.angle_beta   90.00
_cell.angle_gamma   90.00
#
_symmetry.space_group_name_H-M   'P 1'
#
loop_
_entity.id
_entity.type
_entity.pdbx_description
1 polymer ?
#
loop_
_entity_poly.entity_id
_entity_poly.type
_entity_poly.pdbx_seq_one_letter_code
_entity_poly.pdbx_strand_id
1 'polypeptide(L)'
;MFNASKRSYGSPRVHADLLEAGWTVGVNTVADSMRRQGLQGRKPEHSKDLTRQDKNATKFPDLLKRDFTAPGPNVKWCGDITEIPTDEGKLYMATVLDLFSRRLLACPTSEHPNARLACDAIKIAAAVRGGHAGIDSVIFHSDRGSTYTADSFLSPGSRKERRGREDGRRRR
;
A
#
# COMPACT_ATOMS: atom_id res chain seq x y z
N MET A 1 15.15 31.76 6.24
CA MET A 1 13.98 30.91 6.00
C MET A 1 14.14 30.02 4.76
N PHE A 2 14.04 30.50 3.50
CA PHE A 2 14.17 29.65 2.32
C PHE A 2 15.49 28.85 2.25
N ASN A 3 16.65 29.46 2.48
CA ASN A 3 17.94 28.74 2.50
C ASN A 3 18.09 27.80 3.70
N ALA A 4 17.54 28.16 4.86
CA ALA A 4 17.52 27.30 6.04
C ALA A 4 16.70 26.00 5.83
N SER A 5 15.67 26.06 4.99
CA SER A 5 14.88 24.89 4.58
C SER A 5 15.57 24.02 3.51
N LYS A 6 16.85 24.22 3.22
CA LYS A 6 17.57 23.58 2.11
C LYS A 6 16.86 23.78 0.76
N ARG A 7 16.27 24.98 0.56
CA ARG A 7 15.54 25.39 -0.64
C ARG A 7 14.29 24.51 -0.94
N SER A 8 13.71 23.88 0.07
CA SER A 8 12.55 22.98 -0.10
C SER A 8 11.21 23.71 0.07
N TYR A 9 11.17 24.83 0.81
CA TYR A 9 9.92 25.50 1.14
C TYR A 9 9.38 26.33 -0.03
N GLY A 10 8.08 26.16 -0.31
CA GLY A 10 7.32 27.08 -1.15
C GLY A 10 6.78 28.26 -0.34
N SER A 11 6.16 29.23 -1.04
CA SER A 11 5.66 30.45 -0.41
C SER A 11 4.72 30.25 0.80
N PRO A 12 3.84 29.22 0.88
CA PRO A 12 3.02 29.05 2.07
C PRO A 12 3.83 28.71 3.33
N ARG A 13 4.87 27.89 3.20
CA ARG A 13 5.72 27.51 4.35
C ARG A 13 6.65 28.65 4.76
N VAL A 14 7.25 29.35 3.78
CA VAL A 14 8.06 30.56 4.06
C VAL A 14 7.22 31.63 4.73
N HIS A 15 5.95 31.77 4.33
CA HIS A 15 5.01 32.69 4.98
C HIS A 15 4.75 32.32 6.45
N ALA A 16 4.52 31.02 6.74
CA ALA A 16 4.35 30.55 8.11
C ALA A 16 5.56 30.87 9.00
N ASP A 17 6.78 30.57 8.52
CA ASP A 17 8.02 30.89 9.23
C ASP A 17 8.18 32.41 9.47
N LEU A 18 7.72 33.25 8.52
CA LEU A 18 7.77 34.71 8.67
C LEU A 18 6.81 35.19 9.76
N LEU A 19 5.60 34.63 9.81
CA LEU A 19 4.64 34.94 10.88
C LEU A 19 5.16 34.53 12.27
N GLU A 20 5.77 33.34 12.38
CA GLU A 20 6.42 32.91 13.63
C GLU A 20 7.57 33.82 14.05
N ALA A 21 8.29 34.40 13.08
CA ALA A 21 9.35 35.39 13.35
C ALA A 21 8.83 36.81 13.61
N GLY A 22 7.49 37.00 13.72
CA GLY A 22 6.86 38.27 14.07
C GLY A 22 6.63 39.22 12.89
N TRP A 23 6.80 38.76 11.63
CA TRP A 23 6.54 39.58 10.45
C TRP A 23 5.04 39.58 10.12
N THR A 24 4.50 40.77 9.83
CA THR A 24 3.12 40.90 9.33
C THR A 24 3.15 41.04 7.82
N VAL A 25 2.95 39.95 7.09
CA VAL A 25 3.04 39.90 5.63
C VAL A 25 2.01 38.95 5.06
N GLY A 26 1.46 39.24 3.89
CA GLY A 26 0.54 38.34 3.20
C GLY A 26 1.25 37.25 2.39
N VAL A 27 0.64 36.07 2.26
CA VAL A 27 1.22 34.93 1.51
C VAL A 27 1.49 35.29 0.04
N ASN A 28 0.65 36.11 -0.58
CA ASN A 28 0.84 36.57 -1.96
C ASN A 28 2.06 37.50 -2.09
N THR A 29 2.31 38.37 -1.10
CA THR A 29 3.50 39.22 -1.04
C THR A 29 4.77 38.37 -0.95
N VAL A 30 4.74 37.33 -0.15
CA VAL A 30 5.85 36.35 -0.05
C VAL A 30 6.05 35.62 -1.38
N ALA A 31 4.97 35.16 -2.01
CA ALA A 31 5.04 34.48 -3.31
C ALA A 31 5.66 35.40 -4.41
N ASP A 32 5.25 36.68 -4.47
CA ASP A 32 5.78 37.63 -5.44
C ASP A 32 7.24 37.96 -5.15
N SER A 33 7.61 38.08 -3.88
CA SER A 33 9.02 38.30 -3.50
C SER A 33 9.88 37.10 -3.90
N MET A 34 9.43 35.88 -3.64
CA MET A 34 10.13 34.65 -4.04
C MET A 34 10.27 34.57 -5.57
N ARG A 35 9.23 34.91 -6.32
CA ARG A 35 9.24 34.90 -7.79
C ARG A 35 10.26 35.92 -8.33
N ARG A 36 10.28 37.13 -7.80
CA ARG A 36 11.25 38.19 -8.20
C ARG A 36 12.70 37.79 -7.93
N GLN A 37 12.93 36.99 -6.90
CA GLN A 37 14.26 36.51 -6.53
C GLN A 37 14.60 35.13 -7.19
N GLY A 38 13.75 34.60 -8.07
CA GLY A 38 13.95 33.30 -8.70
C GLY A 38 13.93 32.13 -7.71
N LEU A 39 13.31 32.31 -6.53
CA LEU A 39 13.25 31.29 -5.50
C LEU A 39 12.04 30.38 -5.75
N GLN A 40 12.31 29.10 -6.00
CA GLN A 40 11.29 28.08 -6.20
C GLN A 40 11.46 26.95 -5.18
N GLY A 41 10.41 26.68 -4.41
CA GLY A 41 10.38 25.52 -3.51
C GLY A 41 10.43 24.21 -4.30
N ARG A 42 10.99 23.18 -3.68
CA ARG A 42 11.06 21.84 -4.29
C ARG A 42 9.65 21.26 -4.44
N LYS A 43 9.27 20.89 -5.65
CA LYS A 43 8.03 20.12 -5.86
C LYS A 43 8.26 18.72 -5.27
N PRO A 44 7.29 18.17 -4.51
CA PRO A 44 7.35 16.77 -4.16
C PRO A 44 7.45 15.94 -5.44
N GLU A 45 8.46 15.09 -5.54
CA GLU A 45 8.45 14.07 -6.57
C GLU A 45 7.30 13.11 -6.22
N HIS A 46 6.30 13.05 -7.08
CA HIS A 46 5.33 11.96 -7.00
C HIS A 46 6.10 10.68 -7.31
N SER A 47 6.26 9.83 -6.31
CA SER A 47 6.72 8.47 -6.55
C SER A 47 5.76 7.84 -7.56
N LYS A 48 6.29 7.22 -8.60
CA LYS A 48 5.46 6.43 -9.52
C LYS A 48 4.81 5.34 -8.69
N ASP A 49 3.49 5.21 -8.80
CA ASP A 49 2.75 4.15 -8.11
C ASP A 49 3.44 2.81 -8.33
N LEU A 50 3.69 2.07 -7.25
CA LEU A 50 4.33 0.77 -7.26
C LEU A 50 3.56 -0.23 -8.11
N THR A 51 2.25 -0.11 -8.12
CA THR A 51 1.33 -1.02 -8.79
C THR A 51 0.39 -0.23 -9.70
N ARG A 52 0.23 -0.66 -10.95
CA ARG A 52 -0.81 -0.14 -11.84
C ARG A 52 -2.07 -0.94 -11.63
N GLN A 53 -3.17 -0.26 -11.37
CA GLN A 53 -4.48 -0.88 -11.30
C GLN A 53 -4.80 -1.56 -12.66
N ASP A 54 -5.06 -2.86 -12.63
CA ASP A 54 -5.61 -3.55 -13.79
C ASP A 54 -7.08 -3.12 -13.98
N LYS A 55 -7.35 -2.41 -15.08
CA LYS A 55 -8.69 -1.90 -15.41
C LYS A 55 -9.70 -3.01 -15.68
N ASN A 56 -9.23 -4.21 -16.04
CA ASN A 56 -10.04 -5.38 -16.39
C ASN A 56 -10.21 -6.35 -15.23
N ALA A 57 -9.53 -6.13 -14.11
CA ALA A 57 -9.64 -6.98 -12.93
C ALA A 57 -11.06 -6.96 -12.35
N THR A 58 -11.53 -8.10 -11.89
CA THR A 58 -12.81 -8.24 -11.20
C THR A 58 -12.89 -7.29 -10.01
N LYS A 59 -13.90 -6.42 -10.00
CA LYS A 59 -14.12 -5.47 -8.91
C LYS A 59 -14.90 -6.14 -7.80
N PHE A 60 -14.27 -6.35 -6.66
CA PHE A 60 -14.95 -6.80 -5.46
C PHE A 60 -15.63 -5.61 -4.76
N PRO A 61 -16.81 -5.83 -4.13
CA PRO A 61 -17.47 -4.80 -3.35
C PRO A 61 -16.61 -4.40 -2.14
N ASP A 62 -16.67 -3.11 -1.76
CA ASP A 62 -16.05 -2.64 -0.51
C ASP A 62 -16.90 -3.11 0.67
N LEU A 63 -16.46 -4.21 1.31
CA LEU A 63 -17.13 -4.79 2.47
C LEU A 63 -16.86 -3.98 3.75
N LEU A 64 -15.79 -3.20 3.81
CA LEU A 64 -15.48 -2.38 4.98
C LEU A 64 -16.28 -1.09 5.01
N LYS A 65 -16.70 -0.55 3.86
CA LYS A 65 -17.42 0.73 3.75
C LYS A 65 -16.73 1.88 4.53
N ARG A 66 -15.39 1.89 4.52
CA ARG A 66 -14.52 2.80 5.29
C ARG A 66 -14.63 2.66 6.81
N ASP A 67 -15.28 1.62 7.32
CA ASP A 67 -15.28 1.30 8.74
C ASP A 67 -14.13 0.34 9.06
N PHE A 68 -13.02 0.89 9.56
CA PHE A 68 -11.81 0.17 9.97
C PHE A 68 -11.84 -0.25 11.45
N THR A 69 -12.99 -0.16 12.11
CA THR A 69 -13.19 -0.72 13.44
C THR A 69 -13.58 -2.19 13.33
N ALA A 70 -13.21 -3.01 14.30
CA ALA A 70 -13.59 -4.41 14.35
C ALA A 70 -14.09 -4.74 15.76
N PRO A 71 -15.17 -5.53 15.91
CA PRO A 71 -15.73 -5.87 17.23
C PRO A 71 -14.92 -6.92 17.98
N GLY A 72 -14.00 -7.61 17.32
CA GLY A 72 -13.16 -8.66 17.89
C GLY A 72 -11.99 -9.03 16.99
N PRO A 73 -11.05 -9.85 17.51
CA PRO A 73 -9.94 -10.34 16.70
C PRO A 73 -10.44 -11.25 15.58
N ASN A 74 -9.69 -11.30 14.46
CA ASN A 74 -10.00 -12.14 13.29
C ASN A 74 -11.35 -11.83 12.62
N VAL A 75 -11.88 -10.62 12.76
CA VAL A 75 -13.08 -10.17 12.03
C VAL A 75 -12.69 -9.40 10.77
N LYS A 76 -11.75 -8.47 10.89
CA LYS A 76 -11.27 -7.65 9.78
C LYS A 76 -9.75 -7.56 9.81
N TRP A 77 -9.12 -7.90 8.71
CA TRP A 77 -7.69 -7.71 8.48
C TRP A 77 -7.46 -6.73 7.34
N CYS A 78 -6.36 -5.98 7.40
CA CYS A 78 -5.90 -5.21 6.26
C CYS A 78 -4.47 -5.62 5.88
N GLY A 79 -4.18 -5.52 4.59
CA GLY A 79 -2.86 -5.82 4.05
C GLY A 79 -2.41 -4.80 3.03
N ASP A 80 -1.09 -4.60 2.97
CA ASP A 80 -0.43 -3.70 2.04
C ASP A 80 0.94 -4.25 1.64
N ILE A 81 1.44 -3.83 0.47
CA ILE A 81 2.80 -4.13 0.01
C ILE A 81 3.58 -2.84 -0.12
N THR A 82 4.62 -2.71 0.68
CA THR A 82 5.50 -1.56 0.75
C THR A 82 6.85 -1.85 0.10
N GLU A 83 7.36 -0.93 -0.71
CA GLU A 83 8.73 -0.95 -1.23
C GLU A 83 9.69 -0.34 -0.20
N ILE A 84 10.76 -1.06 0.08
CA ILE A 84 11.85 -0.63 0.96
C ILE A 84 13.10 -0.52 0.11
N PRO A 85 13.62 0.70 -0.14
CA PRO A 85 14.91 0.86 -0.81
C PRO A 85 16.04 0.39 0.12
N THR A 86 16.96 -0.42 -0.43
CA THR A 86 18.16 -0.89 0.27
C THR A 86 19.39 -0.57 -0.58
N ASP A 87 20.58 -0.69 0.00
CA ASP A 87 21.83 -0.46 -0.73
C ASP A 87 22.05 -1.50 -1.85
N GLU A 88 21.46 -2.68 -1.72
CA GLU A 88 21.56 -3.78 -2.70
C GLU A 88 20.43 -3.78 -3.73
N GLY A 89 19.43 -2.89 -3.59
CA GLY A 89 18.29 -2.80 -4.49
C GLY A 89 16.95 -2.56 -3.78
N LYS A 90 15.88 -3.09 -4.36
CA LYS A 90 14.52 -2.92 -3.81
C LYS A 90 14.07 -4.19 -3.12
N LEU A 91 13.60 -4.04 -1.89
CA LEU A 91 12.93 -5.09 -1.14
C LEU A 91 11.44 -4.75 -1.02
N TYR A 92 10.58 -5.71 -1.15
CA TYR A 92 9.13 -5.56 -0.98
C TYR A 92 8.67 -6.33 0.24
N MET A 93 7.87 -5.70 1.07
CA MET A 93 7.32 -6.27 2.29
C MET A 93 5.80 -6.28 2.22
N ALA A 94 5.18 -7.46 2.33
CA ALA A 94 3.73 -7.57 2.46
C ALA A 94 3.37 -7.67 3.94
N THR A 95 2.43 -6.84 4.38
CA THR A 95 1.96 -6.81 5.75
C THR A 95 0.54 -7.32 5.87
N VAL A 96 0.21 -7.97 6.98
CA VAL A 96 -1.17 -8.30 7.38
C VAL A 96 -1.38 -7.86 8.82
N LEU A 97 -2.34 -6.97 9.02
CA LEU A 97 -2.68 -6.37 10.31
C LEU A 97 -4.11 -6.76 10.71
N ASP A 98 -4.29 -7.20 11.95
CA ASP A 98 -5.61 -7.37 12.56
C ASP A 98 -6.13 -6.00 13.05
N LEU A 99 -7.26 -5.57 12.51
CA LEU A 99 -7.81 -4.23 12.79
C LEU A 99 -8.34 -4.07 14.23
N PHE A 100 -8.71 -5.16 14.91
CA PHE A 100 -9.12 -5.10 16.31
C PHE A 100 -7.93 -4.91 17.25
N SER A 101 -6.97 -5.82 17.20
CA SER A 101 -5.83 -5.83 18.13
C SER A 101 -4.69 -4.92 17.70
N ARG A 102 -4.73 -4.39 16.47
CA ARG A 102 -3.62 -3.66 15.82
C ARG A 102 -2.33 -4.47 15.73
N ARG A 103 -2.44 -5.79 15.87
CA ARG A 103 -1.30 -6.69 15.82
C ARG A 103 -0.91 -6.96 14.36
N LEU A 104 0.38 -6.80 14.07
CA LEU A 104 0.99 -7.29 12.84
C LEU A 104 1.05 -8.81 12.90
N LEU A 105 0.34 -9.49 12.00
CA LEU A 105 0.25 -10.97 11.94
C LEU A 105 1.31 -11.56 11.03
N ALA A 106 1.68 -10.85 9.96
CA ALA A 106 2.66 -11.31 9.01
C ALA A 106 3.37 -10.13 8.35
N CYS A 107 4.67 -10.32 8.02
CA CYS A 107 5.47 -9.35 7.29
C CYS A 107 6.57 -10.04 6.43
N PRO A 108 6.25 -10.99 5.55
CA PRO A 108 7.23 -11.58 4.65
C PRO A 108 7.78 -10.54 3.69
N THR A 109 9.00 -10.80 3.22
CA THR A 109 9.71 -9.95 2.25
C THR A 109 10.05 -10.72 0.97
N SER A 110 10.24 -10.00 -0.13
CA SER A 110 10.63 -10.55 -1.44
C SER A 110 11.33 -9.47 -2.27
N GLU A 111 12.13 -9.89 -3.23
CA GLU A 111 12.71 -9.00 -4.24
C GLU A 111 11.69 -8.52 -5.28
N HIS A 112 10.50 -9.13 -5.32
CA HIS A 112 9.46 -8.79 -6.29
C HIS A 112 8.07 -8.63 -5.64
N PRO A 113 7.30 -7.56 -5.98
CA PRO A 113 5.95 -7.31 -5.49
C PRO A 113 4.92 -8.16 -6.26
N ASN A 114 4.96 -9.49 -6.08
CA ASN A 114 4.10 -10.41 -6.82
C ASN A 114 2.97 -10.99 -5.93
N ALA A 115 1.98 -11.63 -6.58
CA ALA A 115 0.86 -12.25 -5.89
C ALA A 115 1.27 -13.35 -4.90
N ARG A 116 2.44 -13.99 -5.12
CA ARG A 116 2.98 -15.00 -4.20
C ARG A 116 3.31 -14.38 -2.84
N LEU A 117 3.96 -13.21 -2.83
CA LEU A 117 4.29 -12.49 -1.59
C LEU A 117 3.02 -12.17 -0.77
N ALA A 118 1.95 -11.69 -1.44
CA ALA A 118 0.67 -11.44 -0.80
C ALA A 118 0.03 -12.72 -0.25
N CYS A 119 0.04 -13.81 -1.01
CA CYS A 119 -0.47 -15.10 -0.57
C CYS A 119 0.30 -15.67 0.63
N ASP A 120 1.62 -15.54 0.63
CA ASP A 120 2.46 -16.03 1.73
C ASP A 120 2.21 -15.20 3.00
N ALA A 121 1.99 -13.88 2.90
CA ALA A 121 1.59 -13.05 4.03
C ALA A 121 0.27 -13.53 4.66
N ILE A 122 -0.75 -13.84 3.85
CA ILE A 122 -2.04 -14.35 4.37
C ILE A 122 -1.87 -15.74 5.00
N LYS A 123 -1.09 -16.63 4.40
CA LYS A 123 -0.83 -17.97 4.98
C LYS A 123 -0.15 -17.89 6.34
N ILE A 124 0.86 -17.02 6.48
CA ILE A 124 1.56 -16.79 7.74
C ILE A 124 0.58 -16.22 8.77
N ALA A 125 -0.22 -15.21 8.40
CA ALA A 125 -1.23 -14.63 9.29
C ALA A 125 -2.25 -15.68 9.77
N ALA A 126 -2.72 -16.54 8.87
CA ALA A 126 -3.61 -17.64 9.19
C ALA A 126 -2.96 -18.62 10.19
N ALA A 127 -1.71 -19.02 9.93
CA ALA A 127 -0.97 -19.93 10.82
C ALA A 127 -0.79 -19.32 12.22
N VAL A 128 -0.48 -18.02 12.33
CA VAL A 128 -0.36 -17.29 13.62
C VAL A 128 -1.68 -17.29 14.38
N ARG A 129 -2.83 -17.41 13.70
CA ARG A 129 -4.17 -17.40 14.28
C ARG A 129 -4.79 -18.80 14.42
N GLY A 130 -3.99 -19.85 14.37
CA GLY A 130 -4.46 -21.23 14.57
C GLY A 130 -4.92 -21.95 13.30
N GLY A 131 -4.55 -21.43 12.13
CA GLY A 131 -4.86 -22.04 10.84
C GLY A 131 -6.18 -21.58 10.23
N HIS A 132 -6.60 -22.25 9.16
CA HIS A 132 -7.78 -21.84 8.37
C HIS A 132 -9.08 -21.85 9.18
N ALA A 133 -9.29 -22.79 10.07
CA ALA A 133 -10.51 -22.89 10.88
C ALA A 133 -10.74 -21.66 11.79
N GLY A 134 -9.69 -20.91 12.13
CA GLY A 134 -9.79 -19.68 12.94
C GLY A 134 -10.07 -18.41 12.15
N ILE A 135 -10.12 -18.49 10.81
CA ILE A 135 -10.18 -17.32 9.94
C ILE A 135 -11.22 -17.40 8.82
N ASP A 136 -12.10 -18.41 8.82
CA ASP A 136 -13.08 -18.67 7.74
C ASP A 136 -14.00 -17.49 7.43
N SER A 137 -14.24 -16.60 8.41
CA SER A 137 -15.11 -15.42 8.25
C SER A 137 -14.36 -14.09 8.22
N VAL A 138 -13.03 -14.11 8.14
CA VAL A 138 -12.21 -12.87 8.12
C VAL A 138 -12.42 -12.10 6.83
N ILE A 139 -12.78 -10.84 6.96
CA ILE A 139 -12.80 -9.90 5.84
C ILE A 139 -11.37 -9.37 5.66
N PHE A 140 -10.73 -9.73 4.55
CA PHE A 140 -9.42 -9.19 4.19
C PHE A 140 -9.58 -8.00 3.25
N HIS A 141 -9.06 -6.86 3.66
CA HIS A 141 -9.06 -5.62 2.88
C HIS A 141 -7.64 -5.27 2.43
N SER A 142 -7.49 -4.95 1.16
CA SER A 142 -6.26 -4.40 0.60
C SER A 142 -6.59 -3.26 -0.35
N ASP A 143 -5.58 -2.51 -0.75
CA ASP A 143 -5.73 -1.60 -1.88
C ASP A 143 -6.04 -2.41 -3.17
N ARG A 144 -6.47 -1.71 -4.21
CA ARG A 144 -6.77 -2.32 -5.52
C ARG A 144 -5.51 -2.51 -6.37
N GLY A 145 -4.36 -2.74 -5.77
CA GLY A 145 -3.12 -3.01 -6.48
C GLY A 145 -3.21 -4.29 -7.32
N SER A 146 -2.50 -4.33 -8.45
CA SER A 146 -2.49 -5.47 -9.37
C SER A 146 -2.12 -6.79 -8.71
N THR A 147 -1.36 -6.74 -7.63
CA THR A 147 -0.91 -7.93 -6.87
C THR A 147 -2.05 -8.65 -6.17
N TYR A 148 -2.99 -7.90 -5.57
CA TYR A 148 -4.14 -8.47 -4.85
C TYR A 148 -5.31 -8.82 -5.77
N THR A 149 -5.31 -8.32 -7.00
CA THR A 149 -6.34 -8.63 -8.02
C THR A 149 -5.88 -9.70 -9.02
N ALA A 150 -4.65 -10.20 -8.90
CA ALA A 150 -4.14 -11.24 -9.78
C ALA A 150 -4.91 -12.56 -9.61
N ASP A 151 -5.18 -13.27 -10.71
CA ASP A 151 -5.89 -14.57 -10.70
C ASP A 151 -5.26 -15.59 -9.76
N SER A 152 -3.93 -15.57 -9.60
CA SER A 152 -3.20 -16.44 -8.69
C SER A 152 -3.48 -16.17 -7.21
N PHE A 153 -3.89 -14.92 -6.86
CA PHE A 153 -4.30 -14.55 -5.53
C PHE A 153 -5.74 -14.95 -5.24
N LEU A 154 -6.63 -14.74 -6.22
CA LEU A 154 -8.07 -15.00 -6.10
C LEU A 154 -8.43 -16.48 -6.15
N SER A 155 -7.54 -17.33 -6.67
CA SER A 155 -7.77 -18.76 -6.84
C SER A 155 -6.62 -19.64 -6.33
N PRO A 156 -6.34 -19.63 -5.02
CA PRO A 156 -5.23 -20.40 -4.46
C PRO A 156 -5.40 -21.95 -4.60
N GLY A 157 -6.61 -22.42 -4.94
CA GLY A 157 -6.94 -23.86 -5.10
C GLY A 157 -7.07 -24.37 -6.54
N SER A 158 -7.22 -23.49 -7.55
CA SER A 158 -7.58 -23.91 -8.92
C SER A 158 -6.45 -24.56 -9.72
N ARG A 159 -5.21 -24.56 -9.22
CA ARG A 159 -4.07 -25.16 -9.92
C ARG A 159 -4.06 -26.70 -9.91
N LYS A 160 -4.82 -27.34 -9.02
CA LYS A 160 -4.92 -28.82 -8.98
C LYS A 160 -5.98 -29.38 -9.94
N GLU A 161 -7.04 -28.65 -10.25
CA GLU A 161 -8.10 -29.15 -11.12
C GLU A 161 -7.81 -29.03 -12.62
N ARG A 162 -6.94 -28.11 -13.05
CA ARG A 162 -6.60 -27.96 -14.47
C ARG A 162 -5.64 -29.01 -15.02
N ARG A 163 -4.84 -29.69 -14.17
CA ARG A 163 -3.96 -30.79 -14.61
C ARG A 163 -4.68 -32.12 -14.83
N GLY A 164 -5.90 -32.28 -14.34
CA GLY A 164 -6.67 -33.53 -14.50
C GLY A 164 -7.51 -33.62 -15.76
N ARG A 165 -7.66 -32.53 -16.55
CA ARG A 165 -8.53 -32.50 -17.74
C ARG A 165 -7.82 -32.55 -19.08
N GLU A 166 -6.52 -32.38 -19.17
CA GLU A 166 -5.78 -32.42 -20.44
C GLU A 166 -5.27 -33.81 -20.85
N ASP A 167 -5.30 -34.80 -19.96
CA ASP A 167 -4.77 -36.15 -20.26
C ASP A 167 -5.83 -37.12 -20.80
N GLY A 168 -7.06 -36.69 -21.00
CA GLY A 168 -8.19 -37.50 -21.50
C GLY A 168 -8.48 -37.43 -23.00
N ARG A 169 -7.73 -36.67 -23.82
CA ARG A 169 -8.05 -36.47 -25.25
C ARG A 169 -6.93 -36.81 -26.23
N ARG A 170 -6.12 -37.83 -25.95
CA ARG A 170 -5.27 -38.43 -26.97
C ARG A 170 -5.29 -39.96 -26.82
N ARG A 171 -6.38 -40.60 -27.23
CA ARG A 171 -6.43 -42.00 -27.74
C ARG A 171 -7.81 -42.20 -28.34
N ARG A 172 -7.95 -41.89 -29.63
CA ARG A 172 -8.66 -42.68 -30.66
C ARG A 172 -8.26 -42.09 -32.02
#